data_1dc55216efdc8621fb25f0f8c46d63ba
#
_entry.id   1dc55216efdc8621fb25f0f8c46d63ba
#
_cell.length_a   1.000
_cell.length_b   1.000
_cell.length_c   1.000
_cell.angle_alpha   90.00
_cell.angle_beta   90.00
_cell.angle_gamma   90.00
#
_symmetry.space_group_name_H-M   'P 1'
#
loop_
_entity.id
_entity.type
_entity.pdbx_description
1 polymer ?
#
loop_
_entity_poly.entity_id
_entity_poly.type
_entity_poly.pdbx_seq_one_letter_code
_entity_poly.pdbx_strand_id
1 'polypeptide(L)'
;MVTMGEGDTPLVRSRAIGETLGCSELFFKLEGCNPTGSFKDRGMVVAVAKAVEAGGTGIACASTGNTSASAAAYGAYFGLTTTVVVPKGQVARGKLMQAIAYGARIILVDGGFDQALELVRGITERHPIALVNSVNPDRIQGQKTAAFEIIEELGGAPDYVFIPVGNAGNISAYWLGFSEAFGMEWISSRPKMMGFQAEGAAPIVRGEIVEDPRSVASAIRVGNPASWEGALRARDESGGTIDAVSDEEILDAYRLMARKEGIFCEPASAAALAGLLKRAHEGLSFEGKKVVCIVTGSGLKDPDLAAENEPAFMEEYPAELSAVERAFALD
;
A
#
# COMPACT_ATOMS: atom_id res chain seq x y z
N MET A 1 13.29 -1.90 22.54
CA MET A 1 12.37 -1.67 21.39
C MET A 1 12.90 -2.53 20.25
N VAL A 2 12.06 -3.31 19.60
CA VAL A 2 12.48 -4.16 18.49
C VAL A 2 11.92 -3.52 17.20
N THR A 3 12.79 -3.11 16.29
CA THR A 3 12.47 -2.44 15.04
C THR A 3 13.50 -2.80 13.98
N MET A 4 13.10 -2.85 12.74
CA MET A 4 13.99 -2.92 11.56
C MET A 4 14.14 -1.55 10.88
N GLY A 5 13.67 -0.46 11.52
CA GLY A 5 13.66 0.89 10.97
C GLY A 5 12.42 1.18 10.12
N GLU A 6 11.31 0.48 10.37
CA GLU A 6 10.00 0.82 9.77
C GLU A 6 9.46 2.14 10.34
N GLY A 7 8.74 2.86 9.50
CA GLY A 7 8.29 4.21 9.81
C GLY A 7 9.28 5.28 9.35
N ASP A 8 9.02 6.51 9.77
CA ASP A 8 9.81 7.69 9.38
C ASP A 8 10.02 7.77 7.85
N THR A 9 8.97 7.40 7.12
CA THR A 9 9.03 7.36 5.65
C THR A 9 8.94 8.77 5.08
N PRO A 10 9.66 9.08 3.98
CA PRO A 10 9.67 10.42 3.41
C PRO A 10 8.28 10.94 3.03
N LEU A 11 8.03 12.21 3.33
CA LEU A 11 6.91 12.99 2.83
C LEU A 11 7.43 13.98 1.78
N VAL A 12 7.30 13.65 0.51
CA VAL A 12 7.92 14.39 -0.60
C VAL A 12 6.91 15.36 -1.21
N ARG A 13 7.26 16.64 -1.29
CA ARG A 13 6.42 17.66 -1.96
C ARG A 13 6.46 17.42 -3.47
N SER A 14 5.28 17.46 -4.11
CA SER A 14 5.16 17.41 -5.56
C SER A 14 5.91 18.55 -6.24
N ARG A 15 6.62 18.23 -7.30
CA ARG A 15 7.37 19.18 -8.10
C ARG A 15 6.60 19.69 -9.33
N ALA A 16 5.83 18.82 -9.96
CA ALA A 16 5.19 19.10 -11.24
C ALA A 16 3.67 18.90 -11.22
N ILE A 17 3.20 17.82 -10.61
CA ILE A 17 1.77 17.47 -10.62
C ILE A 17 0.97 18.49 -9.81
N GLY A 18 1.48 18.90 -8.64
CA GLY A 18 0.84 19.90 -7.80
C GLY A 18 0.64 21.23 -8.52
N GLU A 19 1.65 21.69 -9.27
CA GLU A 19 1.56 22.90 -10.08
C GLU A 19 0.45 22.78 -11.15
N THR A 20 0.42 21.65 -11.87
CA THR A 20 -0.60 21.41 -12.91
C THR A 20 -2.03 21.41 -12.33
N LEU A 21 -2.21 20.99 -11.08
CA LEU A 21 -3.50 20.93 -10.39
C LEU A 21 -3.84 22.23 -9.64
N GLY A 22 -2.98 23.23 -9.65
CA GLY A 22 -3.13 24.41 -8.80
C GLY A 22 -3.04 24.10 -7.30
N CYS A 23 -2.45 22.97 -6.93
CA CYS A 23 -2.26 22.50 -5.57
C CYS A 23 -0.80 22.68 -5.14
N SER A 24 -0.46 23.83 -4.59
CA SER A 24 0.93 24.15 -4.21
C SER A 24 1.46 23.30 -3.05
N GLU A 25 0.60 22.68 -2.26
CA GLU A 25 0.92 21.83 -1.11
C GLU A 25 0.43 20.38 -1.33
N LEU A 26 0.79 19.79 -2.47
CA LEU A 26 0.63 18.37 -2.74
C LEU A 26 1.87 17.60 -2.28
N PHE A 27 1.67 16.54 -1.50
CA PHE A 27 2.73 15.69 -0.97
C PHE A 27 2.46 14.21 -1.26
N PHE A 28 3.54 13.43 -1.33
CA PHE A 28 3.53 11.98 -1.46
C PHE A 28 4.19 11.34 -0.23
N LYS A 29 3.44 10.54 0.55
CA LYS A 29 3.98 9.76 1.67
C LYS A 29 4.51 8.44 1.14
N LEU A 30 5.83 8.26 1.12
CA LEU A 30 6.50 7.16 0.44
C LEU A 30 6.64 5.92 1.33
N GLU A 31 5.54 5.21 1.54
CA GLU A 31 5.53 3.96 2.34
C GLU A 31 6.34 2.81 1.72
N GLY A 32 6.69 2.93 0.44
CA GLY A 32 7.64 2.04 -0.24
C GLY A 32 9.06 2.09 0.31
N CYS A 33 9.41 3.08 1.14
CA CYS A 33 10.70 3.21 1.82
C CYS A 33 10.82 2.38 3.10
N ASN A 34 9.75 1.74 3.57
CA ASN A 34 9.84 0.77 4.66
C ASN A 34 10.75 -0.43 4.30
N PRO A 35 11.30 -1.15 5.29
CA PRO A 35 12.32 -2.20 5.10
C PRO A 35 12.00 -3.25 4.03
N THR A 36 10.76 -3.72 3.93
CA THR A 36 10.37 -4.69 2.89
C THR A 36 9.74 -4.05 1.67
N GLY A 37 9.71 -2.72 1.59
CA GLY A 37 9.21 -1.97 0.44
C GLY A 37 7.70 -1.69 0.46
N SER A 38 7.03 -1.71 1.62
CA SER A 38 5.62 -1.32 1.74
C SER A 38 5.18 -0.95 3.15
N PHE A 39 4.06 -0.26 3.27
CA PHE A 39 3.41 0.11 4.54
C PHE A 39 3.10 -1.08 5.47
N LYS A 40 3.14 -2.31 4.95
CA LYS A 40 2.82 -3.51 5.74
C LYS A 40 3.75 -3.68 6.94
N ASP A 41 4.96 -3.17 6.86
CA ASP A 41 5.98 -3.27 7.89
C ASP A 41 5.57 -2.61 9.20
N ARG A 42 4.92 -1.44 9.12
CA ARG A 42 4.42 -0.71 10.29
C ARG A 42 3.51 -1.56 11.19
N GLY A 43 2.59 -2.27 10.57
CA GLY A 43 1.68 -3.15 11.31
C GLY A 43 2.32 -4.49 11.66
N MET A 44 3.24 -4.95 10.83
CA MET A 44 3.85 -6.26 11.01
C MET A 44 4.75 -6.30 12.25
N VAL A 45 5.54 -5.27 12.48
CA VAL A 45 6.41 -5.21 13.67
C VAL A 45 5.58 -5.32 14.96
N VAL A 46 4.44 -4.63 15.04
CA VAL A 46 3.57 -4.67 16.22
C VAL A 46 2.94 -6.05 16.39
N ALA A 47 2.38 -6.63 15.32
CA ALA A 47 1.78 -7.96 15.36
C ALA A 47 2.79 -9.05 15.75
N VAL A 48 4.02 -8.98 15.23
CA VAL A 48 5.08 -9.95 15.54
C VAL A 48 5.61 -9.76 16.96
N ALA A 49 5.81 -8.51 17.41
CA ALA A 49 6.18 -8.23 18.80
C ALA A 49 5.15 -8.78 19.81
N LYS A 50 3.86 -8.62 19.51
CA LYS A 50 2.77 -9.18 20.32
C LYS A 50 2.76 -10.71 20.31
N ALA A 51 3.06 -11.33 19.17
CA ALA A 51 3.21 -12.78 19.09
C ALA A 51 4.35 -13.29 19.99
N VAL A 52 5.49 -12.60 20.00
CA VAL A 52 6.64 -12.91 20.87
C VAL A 52 6.27 -12.72 22.36
N GLU A 53 5.63 -11.59 22.72
CA GLU A 53 5.16 -11.34 24.09
C GLU A 53 4.20 -12.43 24.59
N ALA A 54 3.37 -12.98 23.71
CA ALA A 54 2.45 -14.08 24.03
C ALA A 54 3.12 -15.46 24.08
N GLY A 55 4.44 -15.55 23.87
CA GLY A 55 5.17 -16.83 23.84
C GLY A 55 4.94 -17.64 22.57
N GLY A 56 4.52 -17.00 21.48
CA GLY A 56 4.34 -17.64 20.18
C GLY A 56 5.65 -18.19 19.61
N THR A 57 5.59 -19.36 19.00
CA THR A 57 6.75 -20.02 18.36
C THR A 57 6.88 -19.75 16.87
N GLY A 58 5.83 -19.17 16.29
CA GLY A 58 5.79 -18.86 14.86
C GLY A 58 4.66 -17.91 14.52
N ILE A 59 4.69 -17.46 13.26
CA ILE A 59 3.65 -16.62 12.65
C ILE A 59 3.18 -17.24 11.35
N ALA A 60 1.92 -17.01 11.00
CA ALA A 60 1.35 -17.48 9.75
C ALA A 60 0.49 -16.42 9.07
N CYS A 61 0.49 -16.43 7.75
CA CYS A 61 -0.42 -15.61 6.95
C CYS A 61 -0.83 -16.31 5.65
N ALA A 62 -2.02 -15.94 5.15
CA ALA A 62 -2.43 -16.22 3.78
C ALA A 62 -2.16 -14.97 2.93
N SER A 63 -1.13 -15.00 2.07
CA SER A 63 -0.81 -13.86 1.19
C SER A 63 0.25 -14.23 0.16
N THR A 64 0.13 -13.72 -1.07
CA THR A 64 1.15 -13.82 -2.12
C THR A 64 1.94 -12.52 -2.32
N GLY A 65 1.66 -11.46 -1.56
CA GLY A 65 2.18 -10.11 -1.83
C GLY A 65 2.88 -9.46 -0.63
N ASN A 66 2.66 -8.16 -0.45
CA ASN A 66 3.36 -7.34 0.56
C ASN A 66 3.24 -7.88 1.99
N THR A 67 2.12 -8.52 2.35
CA THR A 67 1.95 -9.09 3.69
C THR A 67 2.88 -10.28 3.92
N SER A 68 3.03 -11.19 2.95
CA SER A 68 3.94 -12.34 3.09
C SER A 68 5.41 -11.92 3.15
N ALA A 69 5.80 -10.92 2.34
CA ALA A 69 7.15 -10.37 2.37
C ALA A 69 7.48 -9.76 3.75
N SER A 70 6.57 -8.93 4.27
CA SER A 70 6.72 -8.32 5.59
C SER A 70 6.72 -9.37 6.71
N ALA A 71 5.79 -10.33 6.70
CA ALA A 71 5.73 -11.40 7.69
C ALA A 71 7.04 -12.21 7.73
N ALA A 72 7.56 -12.56 6.56
CA ALA A 72 8.79 -13.34 6.46
C ALA A 72 10.02 -12.57 7.00
N ALA A 73 10.14 -11.28 6.68
CA ALA A 73 11.24 -10.43 7.16
C ALA A 73 11.21 -10.28 8.69
N TYR A 74 10.06 -9.89 9.24
CA TYR A 74 9.92 -9.69 10.68
C TYR A 74 9.96 -11.01 11.45
N GLY A 75 9.41 -12.10 10.90
CA GLY A 75 9.57 -13.43 11.47
C GLY A 75 11.03 -13.86 11.56
N ALA A 76 11.79 -13.70 10.49
CA ALA A 76 13.24 -13.99 10.49
C ALA A 76 13.99 -13.11 11.50
N TYR A 77 13.69 -11.81 11.55
CA TYR A 77 14.34 -10.87 12.46
C TYR A 77 14.09 -11.20 13.95
N PHE A 78 12.86 -11.62 14.28
CA PHE A 78 12.49 -12.02 15.64
C PHE A 78 12.79 -13.49 15.97
N GLY A 79 13.33 -14.27 15.04
CA GLY A 79 13.65 -15.70 15.24
C GLY A 79 12.41 -16.60 15.30
N LEU A 80 11.30 -16.19 14.69
CA LEU A 80 10.06 -16.97 14.60
C LEU A 80 9.98 -17.76 13.29
N THR A 81 9.43 -18.97 13.35
CA THR A 81 9.08 -19.69 12.13
C THR A 81 7.95 -18.97 11.40
N THR A 82 8.17 -18.61 10.13
CA THR A 82 7.15 -17.98 9.31
C THR A 82 6.59 -18.96 8.30
N THR A 83 5.27 -19.12 8.29
CA THR A 83 4.56 -19.95 7.30
C THR A 83 3.61 -19.09 6.47
N VAL A 84 3.74 -19.17 5.17
CA VAL A 84 2.87 -18.49 4.20
C VAL A 84 2.04 -19.53 3.48
N VAL A 85 0.72 -19.42 3.57
CA VAL A 85 -0.23 -20.33 2.90
C VAL A 85 -0.83 -19.61 1.69
N VAL A 86 -0.77 -20.23 0.52
CA VAL A 86 -1.23 -19.62 -0.74
C VAL A 86 -1.99 -20.63 -1.60
N PRO A 87 -2.99 -20.19 -2.38
CA PRO A 87 -3.68 -21.03 -3.34
C PRO A 87 -2.74 -21.56 -4.42
N LYS A 88 -2.86 -22.85 -4.73
CA LYS A 88 -2.14 -23.47 -5.84
C LYS A 88 -2.59 -22.86 -7.18
N GLY A 89 -1.62 -22.50 -8.04
CA GLY A 89 -1.90 -21.88 -9.34
C GLY A 89 -2.01 -20.35 -9.33
N GLN A 90 -2.07 -19.70 -8.15
CA GLN A 90 -2.05 -18.24 -8.04
C GLN A 90 -0.67 -17.69 -7.63
N VAL A 91 0.37 -18.50 -7.77
CA VAL A 91 1.71 -18.18 -7.31
C VAL A 91 2.54 -17.61 -8.45
N ALA A 92 2.65 -16.30 -8.53
CA ALA A 92 3.74 -15.66 -9.24
C ALA A 92 5.01 -15.74 -8.36
N ARG A 93 6.03 -16.50 -8.81
CA ARG A 93 7.29 -16.66 -8.03
C ARG A 93 7.90 -15.30 -7.67
N GLY A 94 7.83 -14.30 -8.55
CA GLY A 94 8.32 -12.95 -8.29
C GLY A 94 7.68 -12.30 -7.06
N LYS A 95 6.38 -12.50 -6.84
CA LYS A 95 5.66 -11.93 -5.68
C LYS A 95 6.01 -12.60 -4.35
N LEU A 96 6.51 -13.85 -4.36
CA LEU A 96 6.96 -14.57 -3.18
C LEU A 96 8.49 -14.52 -2.96
N MET A 97 9.23 -13.90 -3.89
CA MET A 97 10.70 -13.91 -3.84
C MET A 97 11.24 -13.40 -2.51
N GLN A 98 10.71 -12.31 -1.99
CA GLN A 98 11.15 -11.80 -0.69
C GLN A 98 10.84 -12.78 0.45
N ALA A 99 9.63 -13.36 0.51
CA ALA A 99 9.26 -14.32 1.53
C ALA A 99 10.17 -15.56 1.49
N ILE A 100 10.49 -16.05 0.29
CA ILE A 100 11.41 -17.18 0.09
C ILE A 100 12.83 -16.82 0.53
N ALA A 101 13.33 -15.63 0.15
CA ALA A 101 14.66 -15.17 0.51
C ALA A 101 14.85 -15.02 2.03
N TYR A 102 13.80 -14.59 2.73
CA TYR A 102 13.79 -14.50 4.20
C TYR A 102 13.56 -15.86 4.89
N GLY A 103 13.47 -16.97 4.15
CA GLY A 103 13.37 -18.33 4.70
C GLY A 103 11.97 -18.74 5.15
N ALA A 104 10.91 -18.06 4.72
CA ALA A 104 9.55 -18.46 5.04
C ALA A 104 9.19 -19.80 4.39
N ARG A 105 8.45 -20.65 5.11
CA ARG A 105 7.88 -21.87 4.57
C ARG A 105 6.63 -21.53 3.76
N ILE A 106 6.64 -21.88 2.48
CA ILE A 106 5.49 -21.69 1.58
C ILE A 106 4.69 -22.99 1.49
N ILE A 107 3.41 -22.93 1.82
CA ILE A 107 2.47 -24.06 1.72
C ILE A 107 1.45 -23.74 0.64
N LEU A 108 1.37 -24.61 -0.37
CA LEU A 108 0.40 -24.51 -1.45
C LEU A 108 -0.84 -25.34 -1.07
N VAL A 109 -2.02 -24.73 -1.16
CA VAL A 109 -3.29 -25.41 -0.89
C VAL A 109 -4.19 -25.42 -2.12
N ASP A 110 -4.98 -26.47 -2.27
CA ASP A 110 -6.04 -26.49 -3.27
C ASP A 110 -7.21 -25.64 -2.77
N GLY A 111 -7.64 -24.66 -3.58
CA GLY A 111 -8.74 -23.75 -3.24
C GLY A 111 -8.42 -22.28 -3.51
N GLY A 112 -9.31 -21.41 -3.02
CA GLY A 112 -9.18 -19.95 -3.15
C GLY A 112 -8.47 -19.28 -1.96
N PHE A 113 -8.35 -17.94 -2.05
CA PHE A 113 -7.71 -17.15 -0.99
C PHE A 113 -8.43 -17.24 0.35
N ASP A 114 -9.78 -17.21 0.35
CA ASP A 114 -10.58 -17.27 1.58
C ASP A 114 -10.40 -18.62 2.29
N GLN A 115 -10.34 -19.72 1.53
CA GLN A 115 -10.05 -21.04 2.09
C GLN A 115 -8.65 -21.13 2.68
N ALA A 116 -7.64 -20.53 2.02
CA ALA A 116 -6.29 -20.44 2.56
C ALA A 116 -6.27 -19.67 3.89
N LEU A 117 -7.00 -18.55 3.98
CA LEU A 117 -7.11 -17.76 5.19
C LEU A 117 -7.84 -18.51 6.32
N GLU A 118 -8.91 -19.24 6.00
CA GLU A 118 -9.62 -20.09 6.97
C GLU A 118 -8.71 -21.18 7.55
N LEU A 119 -7.92 -21.84 6.70
CA LEU A 119 -6.95 -22.85 7.15
C LEU A 119 -5.92 -22.25 8.10
N VAL A 120 -5.40 -21.05 7.78
CA VAL A 120 -4.44 -20.36 8.67
C VAL A 120 -5.11 -20.02 10.01
N ARG A 121 -6.34 -19.49 10.02
CA ARG A 121 -7.11 -19.23 11.26
C ARG A 121 -7.26 -20.49 12.10
N GLY A 122 -7.71 -21.59 11.51
CA GLY A 122 -7.90 -22.84 12.22
C GLY A 122 -6.60 -23.43 12.81
N ILE A 123 -5.44 -23.18 12.18
CA ILE A 123 -4.14 -23.57 12.70
C ILE A 123 -3.76 -22.67 13.90
N THR A 124 -3.93 -21.35 13.77
CA THR A 124 -3.54 -20.39 14.80
C THR A 124 -4.40 -20.46 16.06
N GLU A 125 -5.63 -20.97 15.97
CA GLU A 125 -6.50 -21.26 17.12
C GLU A 125 -6.06 -22.49 17.93
N ARG A 126 -5.30 -23.40 17.33
CA ARG A 126 -4.93 -24.69 17.94
C ARG A 126 -3.47 -24.78 18.35
N HIS A 127 -2.64 -23.86 17.88
CA HIS A 127 -1.19 -23.89 18.06
C HIS A 127 -0.66 -22.50 18.45
N PRO A 128 0.50 -22.42 19.13
CA PRO A 128 1.11 -21.15 19.53
C PRO A 128 1.76 -20.42 18.33
N ILE A 129 0.98 -20.25 17.27
CA ILE A 129 1.32 -19.55 16.03
C ILE A 129 0.38 -18.37 15.89
N ALA A 130 0.91 -17.15 15.68
CA ALA A 130 0.09 -15.98 15.55
C ALA A 130 -0.34 -15.73 14.08
N LEU A 131 -1.62 -15.41 13.89
CA LEU A 131 -2.15 -14.93 12.63
C LEU A 131 -1.73 -13.47 12.41
N VAL A 132 -1.02 -13.20 11.29
CA VAL A 132 -0.54 -11.85 10.97
C VAL A 132 -1.15 -11.27 9.68
N ASN A 133 -2.31 -11.76 9.27
CA ASN A 133 -3.12 -11.17 8.21
C ASN A 133 -3.71 -9.81 8.64
N SER A 134 -4.31 -9.07 7.68
CA SER A 134 -4.93 -7.76 7.92
C SER A 134 -6.10 -7.75 8.92
N VAL A 135 -6.62 -8.92 9.27
CA VAL A 135 -7.63 -9.11 10.32
C VAL A 135 -7.05 -8.98 11.74
N ASN A 136 -5.72 -9.02 11.89
CA ASN A 136 -5.07 -8.85 13.19
C ASN A 136 -5.14 -7.37 13.61
N PRO A 137 -5.74 -7.04 14.77
CA PRO A 137 -5.95 -5.66 15.20
C PRO A 137 -4.65 -4.91 15.51
N ASP A 138 -3.59 -5.61 15.92
CA ASP A 138 -2.29 -5.01 16.21
C ASP A 138 -1.67 -4.37 14.96
N ARG A 139 -2.04 -4.86 13.76
CA ARG A 139 -1.62 -4.29 12.49
C ARG A 139 -2.12 -2.85 12.31
N ILE A 140 -3.35 -2.57 12.71
CA ILE A 140 -3.93 -1.21 12.65
C ILE A 140 -3.17 -0.28 13.58
N GLN A 141 -2.79 -0.75 14.78
CA GLN A 141 -2.04 0.05 15.75
C GLN A 141 -0.65 0.46 15.23
N GLY A 142 0.02 -0.40 14.49
CA GLY A 142 1.29 -0.04 13.85
C GLY A 142 1.09 0.88 12.64
N GLN A 143 0.12 0.60 11.77
CA GLN A 143 -0.12 1.39 10.55
C GLN A 143 -0.57 2.83 10.83
N LYS A 144 -1.28 3.09 11.93
CA LYS A 144 -1.74 4.43 12.30
C LYS A 144 -0.61 5.43 12.53
N THR A 145 0.61 4.95 12.83
CA THR A 145 1.78 5.81 13.07
C THR A 145 2.13 6.71 11.90
N ALA A 146 1.79 6.30 10.68
CA ALA A 146 2.00 7.12 9.49
C ALA A 146 1.20 8.44 9.51
N ALA A 147 0.04 8.47 10.18
CA ALA A 147 -0.73 9.70 10.36
C ALA A 147 0.00 10.68 11.30
N PHE A 148 0.62 10.18 12.36
CA PHE A 148 1.39 11.01 13.29
C PHE A 148 2.64 11.62 12.60
N GLU A 149 3.33 10.86 11.78
CA GLU A 149 4.47 11.36 10.99
C GLU A 149 4.05 12.48 10.03
N ILE A 150 2.92 12.32 9.34
CA ILE A 150 2.37 13.38 8.47
C ILE A 150 2.07 14.65 9.28
N ILE A 151 1.47 14.50 10.46
CA ILE A 151 1.15 15.63 11.34
C ILE A 151 2.43 16.35 11.79
N GLU A 152 3.45 15.60 12.17
CA GLU A 152 4.74 16.14 12.61
C GLU A 152 5.44 16.91 11.48
N GLU A 153 5.55 16.31 10.30
CA GLU A 153 6.22 16.93 9.16
C GLU A 153 5.48 18.16 8.60
N LEU A 154 4.15 18.15 8.62
CA LEU A 154 3.34 19.27 8.11
C LEU A 154 3.04 20.35 9.16
N GLY A 155 3.36 20.09 10.44
CA GLY A 155 2.98 20.95 11.55
C GLY A 155 1.46 20.99 11.79
N GLY A 156 0.73 19.93 11.41
CA GLY A 156 -0.72 19.82 11.54
C GLY A 156 -1.33 18.83 10.54
N ALA A 157 -2.65 18.69 10.57
CA ALA A 157 -3.33 17.80 9.62
C ALA A 157 -3.41 18.41 8.21
N PRO A 158 -3.32 17.59 7.14
CA PRO A 158 -3.67 18.03 5.78
C PRO A 158 -5.19 18.24 5.65
N ASP A 159 -5.64 18.93 4.58
CA ASP A 159 -7.06 19.04 4.25
C ASP A 159 -7.61 17.70 3.71
N TYR A 160 -6.80 17.01 2.90
CA TYR A 160 -7.19 15.77 2.22
C TYR A 160 -6.08 14.72 2.30
N VAL A 161 -6.49 13.47 2.52
CA VAL A 161 -5.61 12.29 2.36
C VAL A 161 -6.20 11.38 1.31
N PHE A 162 -5.51 11.23 0.19
CA PHE A 162 -5.84 10.30 -0.89
C PHE A 162 -5.12 8.96 -0.65
N ILE A 163 -5.88 7.87 -0.61
CA ILE A 163 -5.35 6.58 -0.18
C ILE A 163 -5.96 5.42 -0.97
N PRO A 164 -5.16 4.44 -1.44
CA PRO A 164 -5.68 3.23 -2.05
C PRO A 164 -6.45 2.37 -1.06
N VAL A 165 -7.54 1.75 -1.51
CA VAL A 165 -8.39 0.88 -0.68
C VAL A 165 -8.51 -0.51 -1.29
N GLY A 166 -7.85 -1.49 -0.69
CA GLY A 166 -8.06 -2.92 -0.95
C GLY A 166 -8.76 -3.57 0.24
N ASN A 167 -7.99 -4.18 1.15
CA ASN A 167 -8.49 -4.77 2.40
C ASN A 167 -8.99 -3.75 3.44
N ALA A 168 -8.95 -2.46 3.10
CA ALA A 168 -9.43 -1.32 3.88
C ALA A 168 -8.71 -1.05 5.23
N GLY A 169 -7.77 -1.90 5.65
CA GLY A 169 -7.04 -1.71 6.91
C GLY A 169 -6.21 -0.43 6.95
N ASN A 170 -5.63 -0.03 5.82
CA ASN A 170 -4.77 1.15 5.77
C ASN A 170 -5.54 2.46 5.98
N ILE A 171 -6.64 2.67 5.26
CA ILE A 171 -7.50 3.85 5.43
C ILE A 171 -8.07 3.91 6.86
N SER A 172 -8.46 2.76 7.42
CA SER A 172 -8.92 2.65 8.82
C SER A 172 -7.84 3.05 9.82
N ALA A 173 -6.58 2.65 9.56
CA ALA A 173 -5.45 2.97 10.43
C ALA A 173 -5.09 4.47 10.38
N TYR A 174 -5.02 5.06 9.19
CA TYR A 174 -4.79 6.49 9.04
C TYR A 174 -5.88 7.30 9.74
N TRP A 175 -7.15 6.93 9.54
CA TRP A 175 -8.26 7.60 10.22
C TRP A 175 -8.18 7.48 11.75
N LEU A 176 -7.81 6.30 12.25
CA LEU A 176 -7.57 6.10 13.68
C LEU A 176 -6.49 7.04 14.21
N GLY A 177 -5.33 7.11 13.50
CA GLY A 177 -4.22 7.98 13.90
C GLY A 177 -4.60 9.47 13.92
N PHE A 178 -5.26 9.97 12.88
CA PHE A 178 -5.75 11.35 12.84
C PHE A 178 -6.82 11.61 13.92
N SER A 179 -7.68 10.64 14.21
CA SER A 179 -8.71 10.78 15.25
C SER A 179 -8.12 10.78 16.65
N GLU A 180 -7.10 9.94 16.91
CA GLU A 180 -6.37 9.97 18.18
C GLU A 180 -5.61 11.29 18.36
N ALA A 181 -4.90 11.77 17.33
CA ALA A 181 -4.19 13.05 17.39
C ALA A 181 -5.15 14.23 17.64
N PHE A 182 -6.33 14.20 17.04
CA PHE A 182 -7.37 15.19 17.30
C PHE A 182 -7.91 15.09 18.73
N GLY A 183 -8.15 13.88 19.24
CA GLY A 183 -8.60 13.67 20.63
C GLY A 183 -7.55 14.06 21.67
N MET A 184 -6.27 14.02 21.32
CA MET A 184 -5.14 14.50 22.13
C MET A 184 -4.83 16.00 21.95
N GLU A 185 -5.61 16.69 21.15
CA GLU A 185 -5.44 18.12 20.83
C GLU A 185 -4.10 18.46 20.12
N TRP A 186 -3.46 17.49 19.47
CA TRP A 186 -2.26 17.72 18.67
C TRP A 186 -2.58 18.43 17.35
N ILE A 187 -3.81 18.27 16.86
CA ILE A 187 -4.32 18.93 15.65
C ILE A 187 -5.69 19.53 15.93
N SER A 188 -5.99 20.65 15.29
CA SER A 188 -7.27 21.38 15.43
C SER A 188 -8.38 20.90 14.48
N SER A 189 -8.02 20.12 13.46
CA SER A 189 -8.95 19.57 12.47
C SER A 189 -8.47 18.19 12.02
N ARG A 190 -9.36 17.42 11.39
CA ARG A 190 -9.03 16.12 10.79
C ARG A 190 -9.16 16.19 9.26
N PRO A 191 -8.34 15.44 8.51
CA PRO A 191 -8.43 15.46 7.05
C PRO A 191 -9.71 14.79 6.54
N LYS A 192 -10.13 15.15 5.33
CA LYS A 192 -11.07 14.33 4.58
C LYS A 192 -10.34 13.11 4.00
N MET A 193 -10.84 11.92 4.30
CA MET A 193 -10.29 10.66 3.79
C MET A 193 -10.86 10.35 2.42
N MET A 194 -10.02 10.37 1.40
CA MET A 194 -10.38 10.14 0.00
C MET A 194 -9.85 8.77 -0.42
N GLY A 195 -10.67 7.72 -0.23
CA GLY A 195 -10.32 6.34 -0.54
C GLY A 195 -10.61 5.98 -2.00
N PHE A 196 -9.73 5.20 -2.64
CA PHE A 196 -9.96 4.74 -4.00
C PHE A 196 -9.71 3.24 -4.16
N GLN A 197 -10.72 2.55 -4.72
CA GLN A 197 -10.66 1.15 -5.11
C GLN A 197 -10.39 1.04 -6.61
N ALA A 198 -9.82 -0.09 -7.06
CA ALA A 198 -9.81 -0.39 -8.48
C ALA A 198 -11.22 -0.77 -8.94
N GLU A 199 -11.71 -0.26 -10.07
CA GLU A 199 -13.08 -0.43 -10.54
C GLU A 199 -13.52 -1.89 -10.65
N GLY A 200 -12.65 -2.77 -11.14
CA GLY A 200 -12.90 -4.22 -11.21
C GLY A 200 -12.81 -4.95 -9.85
N ALA A 201 -12.49 -4.23 -8.76
CA ALA A 201 -12.38 -4.73 -7.39
C ALA A 201 -12.86 -3.66 -6.40
N ALA A 202 -14.09 -3.15 -6.57
CA ALA A 202 -14.65 -2.03 -5.82
C ALA A 202 -15.88 -2.43 -4.96
N PRO A 203 -15.76 -3.41 -4.04
CA PRO A 203 -16.89 -3.90 -3.26
C PRO A 203 -17.51 -2.82 -2.36
N ILE A 204 -16.70 -1.95 -1.74
CA ILE A 204 -17.22 -0.88 -0.85
C ILE A 204 -18.02 0.16 -1.65
N VAL A 205 -17.58 0.49 -2.86
CA VAL A 205 -18.31 1.41 -3.76
C VAL A 205 -19.63 0.79 -4.22
N ARG A 206 -19.62 -0.51 -4.53
CA ARG A 206 -20.80 -1.26 -4.97
C ARG A 206 -21.77 -1.58 -3.82
N GLY A 207 -21.29 -1.63 -2.60
CA GLY A 207 -22.06 -2.06 -1.44
C GLY A 207 -22.22 -3.58 -1.33
N GLU A 208 -21.48 -4.37 -2.13
CA GLU A 208 -21.56 -5.83 -2.19
C GLU A 208 -20.19 -6.47 -2.46
N ILE A 209 -20.04 -7.73 -2.10
CA ILE A 209 -18.82 -8.51 -2.35
C ILE A 209 -18.64 -8.71 -3.87
N VAL A 210 -17.41 -8.57 -4.34
CA VAL A 210 -17.00 -8.89 -5.71
C VAL A 210 -16.32 -10.26 -5.71
N GLU A 211 -16.99 -11.28 -6.23
CA GLU A 211 -16.48 -12.66 -6.18
C GLU A 211 -15.25 -12.90 -7.07
N ASP A 212 -15.18 -12.25 -8.24
CA ASP A 212 -14.05 -12.34 -9.17
C ASP A 212 -13.41 -10.94 -9.39
N PRO A 213 -12.65 -10.45 -8.40
CA PRO A 213 -12.04 -9.13 -8.49
C PRO A 213 -10.91 -9.12 -9.53
N ARG A 214 -10.92 -8.14 -10.43
CA ARG A 214 -9.95 -7.96 -11.50
C ARG A 214 -9.36 -6.57 -11.47
N SER A 215 -8.05 -6.47 -11.54
CA SER A 215 -7.31 -5.22 -11.72
C SER A 215 -5.82 -5.50 -11.94
N VAL A 216 -5.14 -4.59 -12.62
CA VAL A 216 -3.67 -4.50 -12.71
C VAL A 216 -3.06 -4.16 -11.34
N ALA A 217 -3.79 -3.45 -10.49
CA ALA A 217 -3.39 -3.06 -9.14
C ALA A 217 -3.53 -4.23 -8.14
N SER A 218 -2.67 -5.23 -8.26
CA SER A 218 -2.76 -6.50 -7.55
C SER A 218 -2.89 -6.37 -6.02
N ALA A 219 -2.27 -5.38 -5.40
CA ALA A 219 -2.29 -5.18 -3.93
C ALA A 219 -3.63 -4.63 -3.40
N ILE A 220 -4.50 -4.07 -4.26
CA ILE A 220 -5.86 -3.64 -3.92
C ILE A 220 -6.95 -4.47 -4.64
N ARG A 221 -6.58 -5.53 -5.34
CA ARG A 221 -7.50 -6.48 -5.97
C ARG A 221 -8.15 -7.38 -4.93
N VAL A 222 -9.09 -6.82 -4.18
CA VAL A 222 -9.75 -7.46 -3.04
C VAL A 222 -11.26 -7.38 -3.22
N GLY A 223 -11.91 -8.53 -3.28
CA GLY A 223 -13.36 -8.60 -3.47
C GLY A 223 -14.17 -8.57 -2.16
N ASN A 224 -13.56 -8.93 -1.03
CA ASN A 224 -14.19 -8.94 0.30
C ASN A 224 -13.22 -8.33 1.34
N PRO A 225 -13.26 -7.01 1.55
CA PRO A 225 -12.36 -6.32 2.47
C PRO A 225 -12.57 -6.70 3.93
N ALA A 226 -11.51 -7.11 4.62
CA ALA A 226 -11.56 -7.49 6.02
C ALA A 226 -11.88 -6.31 6.98
N SER A 227 -11.56 -5.07 6.59
CA SER A 227 -11.79 -3.85 7.40
C SER A 227 -12.87 -2.96 6.79
N TRP A 228 -13.90 -3.55 6.21
CA TRP A 228 -15.00 -2.84 5.53
C TRP A 228 -15.60 -1.73 6.41
N GLU A 229 -16.06 -2.09 7.59
CA GLU A 229 -16.66 -1.16 8.56
C GLU A 229 -15.70 -0.01 8.96
N GLY A 230 -14.42 -0.32 9.07
CA GLY A 230 -13.40 0.69 9.36
C GLY A 230 -13.24 1.72 8.24
N ALA A 231 -13.35 1.29 6.99
CA ALA A 231 -13.31 2.18 5.84
C ALA A 231 -14.58 3.05 5.74
N LEU A 232 -15.76 2.47 5.97
CA LEU A 232 -17.01 3.24 6.02
C LEU A 232 -16.96 4.31 7.11
N ARG A 233 -16.47 3.94 8.30
CA ARG A 233 -16.27 4.89 9.40
C ARG A 233 -15.30 6.01 9.00
N ALA A 234 -14.16 5.68 8.40
CA ALA A 234 -13.20 6.68 7.94
C ALA A 234 -13.82 7.65 6.92
N ARG A 235 -14.61 7.14 5.97
CA ARG A 235 -15.34 7.95 5.00
C ARG A 235 -16.34 8.88 5.67
N ASP A 236 -17.23 8.32 6.49
CA ASP A 236 -18.40 9.01 7.02
C ASP A 236 -18.01 10.06 8.08
N GLU A 237 -17.14 9.69 9.02
CA GLU A 237 -16.70 10.59 10.09
C GLU A 237 -15.75 11.69 9.61
N SER A 238 -15.01 11.48 8.52
CA SER A 238 -14.14 12.51 7.91
C SER A 238 -14.88 13.44 6.96
N GLY A 239 -16.10 13.10 6.55
CA GLY A 239 -16.82 13.77 5.45
C GLY A 239 -16.08 13.60 4.11
N GLY A 240 -15.33 12.50 3.97
CA GLY A 240 -14.61 12.13 2.77
C GLY A 240 -15.43 11.27 1.80
N THR A 241 -14.75 10.53 0.95
CA THR A 241 -15.40 9.62 -0.02
C THR A 241 -14.61 8.32 -0.18
N ILE A 242 -15.30 7.25 -0.59
CA ILE A 242 -14.66 6.08 -1.18
C ILE A 242 -15.27 5.90 -2.58
N ASP A 243 -14.42 5.89 -3.60
CA ASP A 243 -14.80 5.80 -5.00
C ASP A 243 -13.89 4.80 -5.74
N ALA A 244 -14.12 4.60 -7.02
CA ALA A 244 -13.34 3.72 -7.87
C ALA A 244 -12.59 4.49 -8.96
N VAL A 245 -11.46 3.93 -9.37
CA VAL A 245 -10.68 4.34 -10.54
C VAL A 245 -10.45 3.13 -11.44
N SER A 246 -10.46 3.36 -12.75
CA SER A 246 -10.20 2.31 -13.74
C SER A 246 -8.73 1.89 -13.75
N ASP A 247 -8.44 0.74 -14.34
CA ASP A 247 -7.06 0.29 -14.56
C ASP A 247 -6.27 1.25 -15.46
N GLU A 248 -6.93 1.90 -16.43
CA GLU A 248 -6.33 2.92 -17.30
C GLU A 248 -5.93 4.16 -16.48
N GLU A 249 -6.84 4.71 -15.66
CA GLU A 249 -6.55 5.84 -14.78
C GLU A 249 -5.40 5.53 -13.80
N ILE A 250 -5.35 4.29 -13.28
CA ILE A 250 -4.26 3.84 -12.41
C ILE A 250 -2.93 3.82 -13.16
N LEU A 251 -2.89 3.25 -14.38
CA LEU A 251 -1.67 3.19 -15.19
C LEU A 251 -1.18 4.56 -15.63
N ASP A 252 -2.08 5.47 -15.98
CA ASP A 252 -1.73 6.84 -16.33
C ASP A 252 -1.16 7.59 -15.14
N ALA A 253 -1.76 7.48 -13.95
CA ALA A 253 -1.24 8.04 -12.72
C ALA A 253 0.13 7.42 -12.34
N TYR A 254 0.30 6.10 -12.52
CA TYR A 254 1.56 5.39 -12.32
C TYR A 254 2.69 5.96 -13.20
N ARG A 255 2.43 6.13 -14.50
CA ARG A 255 3.38 6.74 -15.44
C ARG A 255 3.70 8.19 -15.08
N LEU A 256 2.67 8.94 -14.71
CA LEU A 256 2.82 10.35 -14.33
C LEU A 256 3.69 10.51 -13.09
N MET A 257 3.50 9.68 -12.04
CA MET A 257 4.34 9.67 -10.85
C MET A 257 5.80 9.37 -11.19
N ALA A 258 6.03 8.34 -11.99
CA ALA A 258 7.40 7.95 -12.37
C ALA A 258 8.08 9.05 -13.21
N ARG A 259 7.41 9.58 -14.23
CA ARG A 259 8.01 10.49 -15.21
C ARG A 259 8.09 11.96 -14.76
N LYS A 260 7.18 12.40 -13.89
CA LYS A 260 7.11 13.82 -13.46
C LYS A 260 7.63 14.04 -12.04
N GLU A 261 7.49 13.04 -11.16
CA GLU A 261 7.92 13.17 -9.77
C GLU A 261 9.13 12.26 -9.43
N GLY A 262 9.53 11.37 -10.32
CA GLY A 262 10.60 10.40 -10.08
C GLY A 262 10.22 9.33 -9.05
N ILE A 263 8.92 9.11 -8.82
CA ILE A 263 8.42 8.16 -7.83
C ILE A 263 8.05 6.85 -8.51
N PHE A 264 8.86 5.80 -8.29
CA PHE A 264 8.58 4.45 -8.78
C PHE A 264 7.82 3.66 -7.70
N CYS A 265 6.53 3.46 -7.90
CA CYS A 265 5.63 2.81 -6.96
C CYS A 265 4.93 1.59 -7.56
N GLU A 266 4.34 0.73 -6.73
CA GLU A 266 3.44 -0.32 -7.22
C GLU A 266 2.15 0.30 -7.80
N PRO A 267 1.48 -0.35 -8.78
CA PRO A 267 0.25 0.19 -9.40
C PRO A 267 -0.85 0.52 -8.40
N ALA A 268 -0.99 -0.29 -7.36
CA ALA A 268 -1.95 -0.03 -6.29
C ALA A 268 -1.76 1.34 -5.62
N SER A 269 -0.51 1.79 -5.49
CA SER A 269 -0.18 3.10 -4.92
C SER A 269 -0.66 4.24 -5.80
N ALA A 270 -0.61 4.06 -7.12
CA ALA A 270 -1.03 5.07 -8.08
C ALA A 270 -2.54 5.36 -8.03
N ALA A 271 -3.36 4.45 -7.49
CA ALA A 271 -4.79 4.68 -7.31
C ALA A 271 -5.10 5.93 -6.44
N ALA A 272 -4.20 6.31 -5.53
CA ALA A 272 -4.35 7.55 -4.76
C ALA A 272 -4.24 8.79 -5.66
N LEU A 273 -3.24 8.85 -6.53
CA LEU A 273 -3.08 9.94 -7.48
C LEU A 273 -4.17 9.91 -8.57
N ALA A 274 -4.53 8.73 -9.09
CA ALA A 274 -5.63 8.57 -10.03
C ALA A 274 -6.93 9.18 -9.49
N GLY A 275 -7.22 8.89 -8.22
CA GLY A 275 -8.37 9.47 -7.53
C GLY A 275 -8.27 10.99 -7.35
N LEU A 276 -7.09 11.52 -7.05
CA LEU A 276 -6.88 12.98 -6.98
C LEU A 276 -7.14 13.65 -8.33
N LEU A 277 -6.58 13.08 -9.41
CA LEU A 277 -6.79 13.59 -10.78
C LEU A 277 -8.26 13.53 -11.19
N LYS A 278 -8.94 12.43 -10.89
CA LYS A 278 -10.37 12.25 -11.12
C LYS A 278 -11.18 13.35 -10.43
N ARG A 279 -10.93 13.59 -9.14
CA ARG A 279 -11.63 14.64 -8.38
C ARG A 279 -11.34 16.05 -8.89
N ALA A 280 -10.11 16.33 -9.32
CA ALA A 280 -9.77 17.59 -9.97
C ALA A 280 -10.55 17.78 -11.28
N HIS A 281 -10.62 16.73 -12.10
CA HIS A 281 -11.39 16.74 -13.36
C HIS A 281 -12.90 16.94 -13.14
N GLU A 282 -13.43 16.41 -12.05
CA GLU A 282 -14.83 16.61 -11.61
C GLU A 282 -15.08 18.01 -11.00
N GLY A 283 -14.05 18.86 -10.93
CA GLY A 283 -14.17 20.25 -10.50
C GLY A 283 -13.86 20.51 -9.02
N LEU A 284 -13.32 19.54 -8.28
CA LEU A 284 -12.83 19.79 -6.93
C LEU A 284 -11.53 20.62 -6.99
N SER A 285 -11.57 21.83 -6.43
CA SER A 285 -10.38 22.68 -6.35
C SER A 285 -9.51 22.32 -5.15
N PHE A 286 -8.19 22.29 -5.40
CA PHE A 286 -7.17 22.08 -4.37
C PHE A 286 -6.34 23.35 -4.13
N GLU A 287 -6.77 24.50 -4.66
CA GLU A 287 -6.10 25.79 -4.42
C GLU A 287 -6.10 26.12 -2.92
N GLY A 288 -4.93 26.43 -2.38
CA GLY A 288 -4.74 26.71 -0.96
C GLY A 288 -4.97 25.50 -0.03
N LYS A 289 -5.04 24.29 -0.59
CA LYS A 289 -5.25 23.04 0.17
C LYS A 289 -3.95 22.26 0.33
N LYS A 290 -3.82 21.66 1.50
CA LYS A 290 -2.74 20.73 1.83
C LYS A 290 -3.24 19.30 1.57
N VAL A 291 -2.63 18.61 0.61
CA VAL A 291 -3.08 17.31 0.12
C VAL A 291 -1.95 16.30 0.26
N VAL A 292 -2.26 15.12 0.78
CA VAL A 292 -1.30 14.00 0.88
C VAL A 292 -1.83 12.79 0.10
N CYS A 293 -1.04 12.28 -0.84
CA CYS A 293 -1.26 11.00 -1.51
C CYS A 293 -0.41 9.91 -0.84
N ILE A 294 -1.02 8.81 -0.45
CA ILE A 294 -0.32 7.69 0.18
C ILE A 294 0.19 6.73 -0.89
N VAL A 295 1.51 6.62 -0.99
CA VAL A 295 2.24 5.73 -1.90
C VAL A 295 2.60 4.46 -1.15
N THR A 296 1.76 3.46 -1.23
CA THR A 296 1.71 2.29 -0.32
C THR A 296 2.86 1.32 -0.44
N GLY A 297 3.51 1.23 -1.61
CA GLY A 297 4.61 0.31 -1.86
C GLY A 297 5.50 0.70 -3.03
N SER A 298 6.71 0.17 -3.02
CA SER A 298 7.72 0.34 -4.07
C SER A 298 7.30 -0.35 -5.37
N GLY A 299 7.68 0.22 -6.52
CA GLY A 299 7.49 -0.38 -7.84
C GLY A 299 8.17 -1.75 -8.02
N LEU A 300 9.22 -2.01 -7.25
CA LEU A 300 9.89 -3.33 -7.23
C LEU A 300 9.02 -4.46 -6.67
N LYS A 301 7.83 -4.15 -6.15
CA LYS A 301 6.84 -5.16 -5.72
C LYS A 301 6.07 -5.77 -6.89
N ASP A 302 5.98 -5.08 -8.02
CA ASP A 302 5.32 -5.54 -9.24
C ASP A 302 6.12 -5.11 -10.49
N PRO A 303 7.38 -5.57 -10.65
CA PRO A 303 8.29 -5.09 -11.69
C PRO A 303 7.85 -5.51 -13.10
N ASP A 304 7.16 -6.64 -13.23
CA ASP A 304 6.72 -7.17 -14.53
C ASP A 304 5.77 -6.19 -15.22
N LEU A 305 4.93 -5.52 -14.47
CA LEU A 305 3.98 -4.54 -15.00
C LEU A 305 4.67 -3.35 -15.68
N ALA A 306 5.79 -2.89 -15.12
CA ALA A 306 6.58 -1.82 -15.73
C ALA A 306 7.14 -2.26 -17.08
N ALA A 307 7.61 -3.52 -17.16
CA ALA A 307 8.14 -4.09 -18.40
C ALA A 307 7.07 -4.33 -19.48
N GLU A 308 5.86 -4.72 -19.08
CA GLU A 308 4.76 -5.04 -19.99
C GLU A 308 4.05 -3.80 -20.56
N ASN A 309 3.95 -2.72 -19.78
CA ASN A 309 3.15 -1.56 -20.14
C ASN A 309 3.95 -0.34 -20.62
N GLU A 310 5.29 -0.42 -20.62
CA GLU A 310 6.15 0.65 -21.11
C GLU A 310 6.94 0.18 -22.33
N PRO A 311 6.94 0.93 -23.44
CA PRO A 311 7.84 0.62 -24.54
C PRO A 311 9.30 0.73 -24.05
N ALA A 312 10.04 -0.35 -24.23
CA ALA A 312 11.47 -0.34 -23.92
C ALA A 312 12.17 0.60 -24.91
N PHE A 313 12.65 1.73 -24.43
CA PHE A 313 13.56 2.61 -25.17
C PHE A 313 14.99 2.04 -25.03
N MET A 314 15.22 0.89 -25.65
CA MET A 314 16.55 0.29 -25.74
C MET A 314 17.01 0.36 -27.19
N GLU A 315 18.06 1.13 -27.43
CA GLU A 315 18.66 1.28 -28.73
C GLU A 315 20.10 0.74 -28.69
N GLU A 316 20.48 -0.03 -29.71
CA GLU A 316 21.82 -0.57 -29.78
C GLU A 316 22.69 0.28 -30.73
N TYR A 317 23.84 0.73 -30.20
CA TYR A 317 24.83 1.46 -30.97
C TYR A 317 26.20 0.79 -30.87
N PRO A 318 27.06 0.92 -31.92
CA PRO A 318 28.46 0.56 -31.81
C PRO A 318 29.12 1.33 -30.62
N ALA A 319 30.12 0.70 -29.99
CA ALA A 319 30.90 1.33 -28.93
C ALA A 319 31.88 2.39 -29.50
N GLU A 320 31.35 3.33 -30.25
CA GLU A 320 32.05 4.43 -30.88
C GLU A 320 31.44 5.77 -30.43
N LEU A 321 32.29 6.72 -30.04
CA LEU A 321 31.85 8.02 -29.51
C LEU A 321 30.86 8.71 -30.45
N SER A 322 31.19 8.78 -31.76
CA SER A 322 30.37 9.43 -32.79
C SER A 322 28.99 8.76 -32.99
N ALA A 323 28.88 7.46 -32.76
CA ALA A 323 27.61 6.76 -32.82
C ALA A 323 26.72 7.09 -31.62
N VAL A 324 27.30 7.18 -30.43
CA VAL A 324 26.61 7.52 -29.19
C VAL A 324 26.24 9.01 -29.16
N GLU A 325 27.11 9.90 -29.64
CA GLU A 325 26.80 11.35 -29.76
C GLU A 325 25.55 11.61 -30.60
N ARG A 326 25.42 10.89 -31.75
CA ARG A 326 24.18 10.99 -32.56
C ARG A 326 22.93 10.53 -31.81
N ALA A 327 23.04 9.49 -30.97
CA ALA A 327 21.93 9.02 -30.14
C ALA A 327 21.49 10.07 -29.11
N PHE A 328 22.43 10.87 -28.60
CA PHE A 328 22.15 11.97 -27.69
C PHE A 328 21.62 13.23 -28.39
N ALA A 329 21.50 13.22 -29.73
CA ALA A 329 21.19 14.42 -30.53
C ALA A 329 22.09 15.63 -30.17
N LEU A 330 23.36 15.36 -29.92
CA LEU A 330 24.41 16.34 -29.68
C LEU A 330 25.09 16.63 -31.01
N ASP A 331 24.51 17.52 -31.84
CA ASP A 331 25.08 17.98 -33.11
C ASP A 331 26.05 19.17 -32.89
#